data_c3a4487307f9b274f97d8b98f1331fcc
#
_entry.id   c3a4487307f9b274f97d8b98f1331fcc
#
_cell.length_a   1.000
_cell.length_b   1.000
_cell.length_c   1.000
_cell.angle_alpha   90.00
_cell.angle_beta   90.00
_cell.angle_gamma   90.00
#
_symmetry.space_group_name_H-M   'P 1'
#
loop_
_entity.id
_entity.type
_entity.pdbx_description
1 polymer ?
#
loop_
_entity_poly.entity_id
_entity_poly.type
_entity_poly.pdbx_seq_one_letter_code
_entity_poly.pdbx_strand_id
1 'polypeptide(L)'
;DKGGVDRLDTSTGIDGKKGPINAPTVFNAAFNFVQFWDGRAADLADQAKGPPTNPVEMGSHSWDDIVARFEMDEEFKKEFLKEYPQVTKETLTHAIGEYEKTLITPNSDFDRYLKGDKTALTEQQVRGYELFKQHKCDTCHTGVAMGGQSYEYMGLYGDYFKDRGTPLTDADEGRFAQTKDPFDMHRFKVPTLRNVALTAPYFHDASAKELKDAVSAMLKYQSNVKQPTQKDVEDITSFLESLTGEFKGEKLK
;
A
#
# COMPACT_ATOMS: atom_id res chain seq x y z
N ASP A 1 13.34 -2.81 -6.56
CA ASP A 1 13.77 -1.46 -6.31
C ASP A 1 12.56 -0.55 -6.37
N LYS A 2 12.61 0.72 -6.17
CA LYS A 2 11.48 1.68 -6.14
C LYS A 2 10.37 1.37 -5.12
N GLY A 3 10.62 0.59 -4.07
CA GLY A 3 9.63 0.32 -3.03
C GLY A 3 8.38 -0.47 -3.49
N GLY A 4 8.41 -1.09 -4.68
CA GLY A 4 7.27 -1.83 -5.23
C GLY A 4 6.14 -0.96 -5.78
N VAL A 5 6.42 0.30 -6.11
CA VAL A 5 5.48 1.28 -6.70
C VAL A 5 6.12 1.97 -7.91
N ASP A 6 5.32 2.67 -8.71
CA ASP A 6 5.78 3.46 -9.86
C ASP A 6 6.25 4.89 -9.51
N ARG A 7 5.97 5.35 -8.27
CA ARG A 7 6.26 6.69 -7.76
C ARG A 7 5.56 7.82 -8.52
N LEU A 8 4.42 7.53 -9.12
CA LEU A 8 3.57 8.50 -9.79
C LEU A 8 2.40 8.90 -8.89
N ASP A 9 1.83 10.08 -9.12
CA ASP A 9 0.59 10.48 -8.43
C ASP A 9 -0.53 9.49 -8.72
N THR A 10 -0.65 9.10 -9.98
CA THR A 10 -1.50 8.01 -10.47
C THR A 10 -0.77 7.26 -11.57
N SER A 11 -0.95 5.94 -11.61
CA SER A 11 -0.31 5.08 -12.59
C SER A 11 -0.75 5.39 -14.01
N THR A 12 0.18 5.22 -14.95
CA THR A 12 -0.09 5.38 -16.38
C THR A 12 -0.20 4.00 -17.02
N GLY A 13 -1.36 3.69 -17.59
CA GLY A 13 -1.62 2.44 -18.28
C GLY A 13 -1.54 2.57 -19.80
N ILE A 14 -2.26 1.67 -20.49
CA ILE A 14 -2.27 1.60 -21.96
C ILE A 14 -2.69 2.94 -22.58
N ASP A 15 -2.09 3.27 -23.72
CA ASP A 15 -2.35 4.53 -24.48
C ASP A 15 -2.13 5.80 -23.65
N GLY A 16 -1.33 5.75 -22.59
CA GLY A 16 -1.07 6.90 -21.73
C GLY A 16 -2.23 7.28 -20.81
N LYS A 17 -3.26 6.45 -20.70
CA LYS A 17 -4.39 6.66 -19.79
C LYS A 17 -3.94 6.60 -18.35
N LYS A 18 -4.56 7.41 -17.50
CA LYS A 18 -4.21 7.48 -16.08
C LYS A 18 -5.31 6.91 -15.20
N GLY A 19 -4.90 6.20 -14.17
CA GLY A 19 -5.79 5.76 -13.10
C GLY A 19 -6.26 6.95 -12.24
N PRO A 20 -7.30 6.78 -11.43
CA PRO A 20 -7.86 7.84 -10.59
C PRO A 20 -7.22 7.93 -9.20
N ILE A 21 -6.36 6.98 -8.81
CA ILE A 21 -5.90 6.80 -7.43
C ILE A 21 -4.43 6.39 -7.40
N ASN A 22 -3.71 6.78 -6.35
CA ASN A 22 -2.32 6.37 -6.14
C ASN A 22 -2.22 4.86 -5.91
N ALA A 23 -1.25 4.20 -6.56
CA ALA A 23 -1.08 2.75 -6.49
C ALA A 23 -0.36 2.33 -5.19
N PRO A 24 -0.97 1.43 -4.38
CA PRO A 24 -0.29 0.83 -3.23
C PRO A 24 0.90 -0.04 -3.66
N THR A 25 1.87 -0.21 -2.75
CA THR A 25 3.00 -1.11 -2.98
C THR A 25 2.56 -2.57 -3.08
N VAL A 26 3.24 -3.34 -3.94
CA VAL A 26 3.11 -4.81 -4.00
C VAL A 26 3.93 -5.50 -2.92
N PHE A 27 4.99 -4.85 -2.38
CA PHE A 27 5.75 -5.43 -1.28
C PHE A 27 4.90 -5.53 -0.01
N ASN A 28 4.96 -6.69 0.63
CA ASN A 28 4.22 -7.00 1.84
C ASN A 28 2.69 -6.96 1.70
N ALA A 29 2.15 -6.86 0.48
CA ALA A 29 0.71 -6.87 0.23
C ALA A 29 0.02 -8.17 0.71
N ALA A 30 0.76 -9.26 0.83
CA ALA A 30 0.30 -10.53 1.40
C ALA A 30 -0.15 -10.44 2.87
N PHE A 31 0.30 -9.41 3.60
CA PHE A 31 -0.12 -9.18 4.97
C PHE A 31 -1.38 -8.33 5.11
N ASN A 32 -1.91 -7.79 4.03
CA ASN A 32 -3.15 -7.04 4.04
C ASN A 32 -4.36 -7.98 4.14
N PHE A 33 -5.36 -7.62 4.94
CA PHE A 33 -6.59 -8.42 5.07
C PHE A 33 -7.49 -8.32 3.83
N VAL A 34 -7.34 -7.27 3.01
CA VAL A 34 -7.97 -7.05 1.70
C VAL A 34 -7.05 -6.22 0.82
N GLN A 35 -7.30 -6.16 -0.49
CA GLN A 35 -6.49 -5.39 -1.42
C GLN A 35 -7.24 -4.13 -1.91
N PHE A 36 -6.49 -3.16 -2.47
CA PHE A 36 -6.89 -1.80 -2.81
C PHE A 36 -7.20 -0.90 -1.60
N TRP A 37 -7.34 0.41 -1.86
CA TRP A 37 -7.67 1.41 -0.82
C TRP A 37 -9.07 1.20 -0.24
N ASP A 38 -10.02 0.83 -1.09
CA ASP A 38 -11.43 0.59 -0.76
C ASP A 38 -11.73 -0.85 -0.33
N GLY A 39 -10.73 -1.74 -0.42
CA GLY A 39 -10.85 -3.16 -0.05
C GLY A 39 -11.78 -3.97 -0.94
N ARG A 40 -11.91 -3.59 -2.22
CA ARG A 40 -12.80 -4.28 -3.16
C ARG A 40 -12.36 -5.69 -3.56
N ALA A 41 -11.10 -6.05 -3.35
CA ALA A 41 -10.60 -7.39 -3.59
C ALA A 41 -10.27 -8.10 -2.28
N ALA A 42 -10.75 -9.33 -2.14
CA ALA A 42 -10.65 -10.12 -0.92
C ALA A 42 -9.22 -10.61 -0.64
N ASP A 43 -8.44 -10.87 -1.68
CA ASP A 43 -7.07 -11.36 -1.58
C ASP A 43 -6.23 -10.94 -2.82
N LEU A 44 -4.99 -11.40 -2.90
CA LEU A 44 -4.07 -11.08 -4.00
C LEU A 44 -4.55 -11.66 -5.34
N ALA A 45 -5.07 -12.88 -5.35
CA ALA A 45 -5.59 -13.51 -6.57
C ALA A 45 -6.84 -12.77 -7.09
N ASP A 46 -7.69 -12.30 -6.18
CA ASP A 46 -8.85 -11.49 -6.54
C ASP A 46 -8.45 -10.11 -7.06
N GLN A 47 -7.42 -9.50 -6.46
CA GLN A 47 -6.84 -8.24 -6.95
C GLN A 47 -6.32 -8.40 -8.38
N ALA A 48 -5.57 -9.48 -8.66
CA ALA A 48 -4.96 -9.74 -9.96
C ALA A 48 -5.97 -9.89 -11.11
N LYS A 49 -7.26 -10.10 -10.82
CA LYS A 49 -8.33 -10.17 -11.84
C LYS A 49 -8.64 -8.82 -12.50
N GLY A 50 -8.37 -7.71 -11.79
CA GLY A 50 -8.78 -6.37 -12.24
C GLY A 50 -7.89 -5.78 -13.33
N PRO A 51 -6.59 -5.54 -13.07
CA PRO A 51 -5.69 -4.80 -13.96
C PRO A 51 -5.63 -5.26 -15.41
N PRO A 52 -5.62 -6.59 -15.71
CA PRO A 52 -5.50 -7.06 -17.08
C PRO A 52 -6.60 -6.58 -18.03
N THR A 53 -7.84 -6.45 -17.55
CA THR A 53 -8.99 -6.03 -18.36
C THR A 53 -9.44 -4.60 -18.09
N ASN A 54 -8.81 -3.90 -17.15
CA ASN A 54 -9.14 -2.51 -16.86
C ASN A 54 -8.71 -1.60 -18.04
N PRO A 55 -9.63 -0.82 -18.63
CA PRO A 55 -9.36 0.00 -19.81
C PRO A 55 -8.40 1.17 -19.57
N VAL A 56 -8.10 1.50 -18.31
CA VAL A 56 -7.11 2.53 -17.95
C VAL A 56 -5.80 1.94 -17.40
N GLU A 57 -5.68 0.60 -17.33
CA GLU A 57 -4.49 -0.12 -16.91
C GLU A 57 -3.91 -0.92 -18.08
N MET A 58 -4.17 -2.24 -18.18
CA MET A 58 -3.62 -3.09 -19.25
C MET A 58 -4.52 -3.17 -20.49
N GLY A 59 -5.84 -2.94 -20.34
CA GLY A 59 -6.79 -2.76 -21.43
C GLY A 59 -7.02 -3.98 -22.33
N SER A 60 -6.76 -5.21 -21.84
CA SER A 60 -7.14 -6.41 -22.60
C SER A 60 -8.65 -6.48 -22.74
N HIS A 61 -9.13 -6.92 -23.90
CA HIS A 61 -10.54 -6.95 -24.22
C HIS A 61 -11.35 -7.89 -23.29
N SER A 62 -10.80 -9.07 -23.00
CA SER A 62 -11.43 -10.05 -22.10
C SER A 62 -10.41 -10.97 -21.45
N TRP A 63 -10.82 -11.68 -20.40
CA TRP A 63 -10.04 -12.76 -19.84
C TRP A 63 -9.91 -13.95 -20.79
N ASP A 64 -10.90 -14.21 -21.64
CA ASP A 64 -10.84 -15.28 -22.62
C ASP A 64 -9.71 -15.02 -23.65
N ASP A 65 -9.53 -13.77 -24.10
CA ASP A 65 -8.42 -13.40 -24.97
C ASP A 65 -7.05 -13.55 -24.28
N ILE A 66 -6.98 -13.25 -22.98
CA ILE A 66 -5.75 -13.42 -22.22
C ILE A 66 -5.42 -14.92 -22.11
N VAL A 67 -6.37 -15.74 -21.71
CA VAL A 67 -6.20 -17.19 -21.59
C VAL A 67 -5.79 -17.79 -22.94
N ALA A 68 -6.47 -17.41 -24.04
CA ALA A 68 -6.14 -17.91 -25.38
C ALA A 68 -4.70 -17.59 -25.78
N ARG A 69 -4.17 -16.40 -25.45
CA ARG A 69 -2.76 -16.05 -25.72
C ARG A 69 -1.79 -16.92 -24.96
N PHE A 70 -2.04 -17.17 -23.66
CA PHE A 70 -1.21 -18.07 -22.85
C PHE A 70 -1.32 -19.53 -23.31
N GLU A 71 -2.49 -19.96 -23.78
CA GLU A 71 -2.70 -21.29 -24.34
C GLU A 71 -1.94 -21.51 -25.67
N MET A 72 -1.73 -20.44 -26.47
CA MET A 72 -0.95 -20.47 -27.71
C MET A 72 0.56 -20.42 -27.48
N ASP A 73 1.02 -20.02 -26.31
CA ASP A 73 2.43 -20.02 -25.93
C ASP A 73 2.80 -21.43 -25.37
N GLU A 74 3.31 -22.29 -26.25
CA GLU A 74 3.61 -23.68 -25.90
C GLU A 74 4.68 -23.82 -24.82
N GLU A 75 5.64 -22.88 -24.72
CA GLU A 75 6.67 -22.89 -23.69
C GLU A 75 6.07 -22.52 -22.33
N PHE A 76 5.34 -21.43 -22.27
CA PHE A 76 4.60 -21.02 -21.07
C PHE A 76 3.65 -22.13 -20.61
N LYS A 77 2.80 -22.63 -21.51
CA LYS A 77 1.82 -23.66 -21.21
C LYS A 77 2.46 -24.92 -20.63
N LYS A 78 3.55 -25.38 -21.24
CA LYS A 78 4.28 -26.56 -20.76
C LYS A 78 4.81 -26.38 -19.35
N GLU A 79 5.37 -25.21 -19.02
CA GLU A 79 5.87 -24.94 -17.67
C GLU A 79 4.71 -24.74 -16.67
N PHE A 80 3.67 -24.00 -17.07
CA PHE A 80 2.52 -23.72 -16.22
C PHE A 80 1.75 -24.99 -15.84
N LEU A 81 1.57 -25.92 -16.77
CA LEU A 81 0.86 -27.19 -16.54
C LEU A 81 1.64 -28.19 -15.66
N LYS A 82 2.86 -27.89 -15.24
CA LYS A 82 3.54 -28.66 -14.19
C LYS A 82 2.94 -28.42 -12.81
N GLU A 83 2.41 -27.22 -12.57
CA GLU A 83 1.90 -26.78 -11.28
C GLU A 83 0.38 -26.64 -11.26
N TYR A 84 -0.25 -26.39 -12.41
CA TYR A 84 -1.69 -26.16 -12.54
C TYR A 84 -2.33 -27.12 -13.55
N PRO A 85 -3.57 -27.58 -13.32
CA PRO A 85 -4.21 -28.57 -14.20
C PRO A 85 -4.61 -27.99 -15.56
N GLN A 86 -4.76 -26.67 -15.67
CA GLN A 86 -5.21 -25.97 -16.89
C GLN A 86 -4.86 -24.48 -16.81
N VAL A 87 -4.83 -23.82 -17.97
CA VAL A 87 -4.68 -22.37 -18.07
C VAL A 87 -6.07 -21.75 -18.05
N THR A 88 -6.41 -21.06 -16.97
CA THR A 88 -7.68 -20.34 -16.80
C THR A 88 -7.42 -19.00 -16.11
N LYS A 89 -8.43 -18.13 -16.11
CA LYS A 89 -8.39 -16.90 -15.31
C LYS A 89 -8.01 -17.19 -13.86
N GLU A 90 -8.66 -18.16 -13.24
CA GLU A 90 -8.50 -18.52 -11.84
C GLU A 90 -7.08 -19.01 -11.54
N THR A 91 -6.54 -19.90 -12.40
CA THR A 91 -5.20 -20.44 -12.20
C THR A 91 -4.11 -19.41 -12.49
N LEU A 92 -4.28 -18.54 -13.48
CA LEU A 92 -3.37 -17.43 -13.76
C LEU A 92 -3.35 -16.42 -12.61
N THR A 93 -4.51 -16.00 -12.13
CA THR A 93 -4.57 -15.03 -11.02
C THR A 93 -4.10 -15.65 -9.70
N HIS A 94 -4.34 -16.93 -9.48
CA HIS A 94 -3.78 -17.66 -8.34
C HIS A 94 -2.25 -17.68 -8.40
N ALA A 95 -1.67 -18.00 -9.56
CA ALA A 95 -0.22 -18.00 -9.74
C ALA A 95 0.41 -16.61 -9.45
N ILE A 96 -0.25 -15.53 -9.89
CA ILE A 96 0.17 -14.16 -9.57
C ILE A 96 0.12 -13.94 -8.06
N GLY A 97 -0.98 -14.28 -7.41
CA GLY A 97 -1.12 -14.13 -5.96
C GLY A 97 -0.08 -14.94 -5.16
N GLU A 98 0.23 -16.17 -5.58
CA GLU A 98 1.28 -16.99 -4.95
C GLU A 98 2.68 -16.34 -5.12
N TYR A 99 2.95 -15.78 -6.30
CA TYR A 99 4.19 -15.03 -6.51
C TYR A 99 4.25 -13.78 -5.60
N GLU A 100 3.18 -13.01 -5.51
CA GLU A 100 3.12 -11.81 -4.67
C GLU A 100 3.32 -12.13 -3.18
N LYS A 101 2.93 -13.31 -2.70
CA LYS A 101 3.23 -13.77 -1.33
C LYS A 101 4.72 -13.89 -1.04
N THR A 102 5.55 -14.03 -2.08
CA THR A 102 7.02 -14.07 -1.93
C THR A 102 7.64 -12.67 -1.84
N LEU A 103 6.89 -11.61 -2.17
CA LEU A 103 7.35 -10.23 -2.16
C LEU A 103 7.33 -9.63 -0.74
N ILE A 104 8.00 -10.28 0.18
CA ILE A 104 8.13 -9.83 1.57
C ILE A 104 9.52 -9.23 1.82
N THR A 105 9.58 -8.24 2.72
CA THR A 105 10.79 -7.47 2.99
C THR A 105 11.12 -7.46 4.48
N PRO A 106 11.68 -8.55 5.01
CA PRO A 106 12.13 -8.63 6.41
C PRO A 106 13.41 -7.82 6.65
N ASN A 107 13.94 -7.92 7.89
CA ASN A 107 15.26 -7.44 8.31
C ASN A 107 15.46 -5.92 8.22
N SER A 108 14.40 -5.12 8.36
CA SER A 108 14.55 -3.69 8.56
C SER A 108 15.36 -3.39 9.83
N ASP A 109 15.90 -2.19 9.93
CA ASP A 109 16.61 -1.75 11.14
C ASP A 109 15.69 -1.85 12.37
N PHE A 110 14.40 -1.55 12.21
CA PHE A 110 13.40 -1.72 13.26
C PHE A 110 13.17 -3.20 13.61
N ASP A 111 13.15 -4.13 12.63
CA ASP A 111 13.05 -5.56 12.92
C ASP A 111 14.23 -6.06 13.76
N ARG A 112 15.45 -5.59 13.47
CA ARG A 112 16.64 -5.93 14.26
C ARG A 112 16.56 -5.37 15.67
N TYR A 113 16.09 -4.13 15.80
CA TYR A 113 15.88 -3.49 17.11
C TYR A 113 14.89 -4.28 17.98
N LEU A 114 13.77 -4.74 17.40
CA LEU A 114 12.78 -5.56 18.09
C LEU A 114 13.34 -6.94 18.48
N LYS A 115 14.25 -7.50 17.67
CA LYS A 115 14.95 -8.76 17.98
C LYS A 115 16.06 -8.61 19.03
N GLY A 116 16.29 -7.41 19.55
CA GLY A 116 17.21 -7.15 20.66
C GLY A 116 18.49 -6.40 20.29
N ASP A 117 18.77 -6.12 19.02
CA ASP A 117 19.88 -5.27 18.58
C ASP A 117 19.55 -3.80 18.85
N LYS A 118 19.87 -3.34 20.05
CA LYS A 118 19.58 -1.95 20.46
C LYS A 118 20.40 -0.91 19.71
N THR A 119 21.42 -1.32 18.95
CA THR A 119 22.25 -0.44 18.13
C THR A 119 21.70 -0.26 16.71
N ALA A 120 20.69 -1.04 16.33
CA ALA A 120 20.08 -1.00 14.99
C ALA A 120 19.34 0.31 14.70
N LEU A 121 18.85 1.02 15.72
CA LEU A 121 18.23 2.34 15.59
C LEU A 121 19.11 3.43 16.17
N THR A 122 19.08 4.58 15.54
CA THR A 122 19.65 5.81 16.11
C THR A 122 18.78 6.31 17.28
N GLU A 123 19.33 7.18 18.11
CA GLU A 123 18.54 7.81 19.19
C GLU A 123 17.34 8.59 18.66
N GLN A 124 17.46 9.22 17.49
CA GLN A 124 16.36 9.93 16.84
C GLN A 124 15.24 8.96 16.43
N GLN A 125 15.59 7.83 15.84
CA GLN A 125 14.63 6.78 15.46
C GLN A 125 13.91 6.17 16.67
N VAL A 126 14.63 5.98 17.77
CA VAL A 126 14.04 5.51 19.03
C VAL A 126 13.04 6.54 19.57
N ARG A 127 13.40 7.85 19.59
CA ARG A 127 12.44 8.90 19.99
C ARG A 127 11.22 8.93 19.06
N GLY A 128 11.43 8.80 17.75
CA GLY A 128 10.34 8.73 16.79
C GLY A 128 9.40 7.54 17.04
N TYR A 129 9.93 6.39 17.39
CA TYR A 129 9.12 5.21 17.78
C TYR A 129 8.30 5.47 19.05
N GLU A 130 8.90 6.10 20.07
CA GLU A 130 8.16 6.46 21.29
C GLU A 130 7.05 7.47 21.01
N LEU A 131 7.31 8.49 20.16
CA LEU A 131 6.30 9.46 19.71
C LEU A 131 5.18 8.77 18.89
N PHE A 132 5.52 7.83 18.02
CA PHE A 132 4.55 7.05 17.24
C PHE A 132 3.55 6.32 18.16
N LYS A 133 4.02 5.73 19.25
CA LYS A 133 3.18 5.11 20.28
C LYS A 133 2.41 6.15 21.10
N GLN A 134 3.08 7.22 21.53
CA GLN A 134 2.47 8.29 22.33
C GLN A 134 1.28 8.92 21.60
N HIS A 135 1.40 9.13 20.31
CA HIS A 135 0.35 9.69 19.45
C HIS A 135 -0.66 8.65 18.96
N LYS A 136 -0.56 7.40 19.44
CA LYS A 136 -1.50 6.31 19.14
C LYS A 136 -1.55 5.90 17.66
N CYS A 137 -0.48 6.16 16.91
CA CYS A 137 -0.37 5.72 15.52
C CYS A 137 -0.39 4.19 15.41
N ASP A 138 0.15 3.51 16.43
CA ASP A 138 0.20 2.06 16.57
C ASP A 138 -1.18 1.41 16.79
N THR A 139 -2.25 2.17 17.01
CA THR A 139 -3.61 1.62 17.13
C THR A 139 -4.20 1.20 15.78
N CYS A 140 -3.84 1.91 14.71
CA CYS A 140 -4.26 1.61 13.33
C CYS A 140 -3.15 0.92 12.54
N HIS A 141 -1.90 1.39 12.71
CA HIS A 141 -0.73 0.83 12.05
C HIS A 141 -0.15 -0.35 12.84
N THR A 142 -0.88 -1.47 12.84
CA THR A 142 -0.59 -2.69 13.62
C THR A 142 -0.03 -3.82 12.75
N GLY A 143 0.40 -4.90 13.39
CA GLY A 143 0.83 -6.14 12.74
C GLY A 143 2.19 -6.05 12.04
N VAL A 144 2.55 -7.12 11.34
CA VAL A 144 3.88 -7.31 10.71
C VAL A 144 4.20 -6.22 9.70
N ALA A 145 3.20 -5.77 8.94
CA ALA A 145 3.37 -4.72 7.93
C ALA A 145 3.11 -3.31 8.49
N MET A 146 2.79 -3.17 9.79
CA MET A 146 2.40 -1.91 10.43
C MET A 146 1.27 -1.21 9.65
N GLY A 147 0.16 -1.90 9.49
CA GLY A 147 -1.02 -1.49 8.73
C GLY A 147 -1.62 -2.64 7.94
N GLY A 148 -2.62 -2.36 7.12
CA GLY A 148 -3.27 -3.36 6.27
C GLY A 148 -4.28 -4.26 6.98
N GLN A 149 -4.70 -3.93 8.21
CA GLN A 149 -5.52 -4.81 9.05
C GLN A 149 -6.90 -4.22 9.42
N SER A 150 -7.16 -2.98 9.05
CA SER A 150 -8.44 -2.30 9.34
C SER A 150 -8.77 -1.27 8.29
N TYR A 151 -9.99 -0.75 8.37
CA TYR A 151 -10.41 0.47 7.69
C TYR A 151 -10.50 1.60 8.70
N GLU A 152 -9.99 2.78 8.31
CA GLU A 152 -10.12 3.97 9.12
C GLU A 152 -10.61 5.17 8.32
N TYR A 153 -11.36 6.04 9.02
CA TYR A 153 -11.86 7.30 8.47
C TYR A 153 -10.71 8.30 8.33
N MET A 154 -10.56 8.91 7.16
CA MET A 154 -9.55 9.94 6.94
C MET A 154 -10.04 11.28 7.50
N GLY A 155 -9.52 11.68 8.66
CA GLY A 155 -9.89 12.92 9.31
C GLY A 155 -10.63 12.76 10.64
N LEU A 156 -10.19 11.84 11.51
CA LEU A 156 -10.78 11.60 12.84
C LEU A 156 -10.83 12.86 13.73
N TYR A 157 -9.86 13.75 13.59
CA TYR A 157 -9.69 14.94 14.43
C TYR A 157 -9.73 16.26 13.65
N GLY A 158 -10.05 16.22 12.36
CA GLY A 158 -10.15 17.39 11.51
C GLY A 158 -10.64 17.06 10.10
N ASP A 159 -11.19 18.04 9.41
CA ASP A 159 -11.73 17.83 8.05
C ASP A 159 -10.60 17.89 7.01
N TYR A 160 -9.96 16.74 6.77
CA TYR A 160 -8.89 16.61 5.78
C TYR A 160 -9.32 17.07 4.38
N PHE A 161 -10.47 16.63 3.92
CA PHE A 161 -10.93 16.89 2.55
C PHE A 161 -11.24 18.36 2.30
N LYS A 162 -11.82 19.05 3.29
CA LYS A 162 -12.04 20.49 3.25
C LYS A 162 -10.72 21.27 3.26
N ASP A 163 -9.81 20.90 4.17
CA ASP A 163 -8.53 21.58 4.34
C ASP A 163 -7.60 21.35 3.15
N ARG A 164 -7.71 20.20 2.46
CA ARG A 164 -6.99 19.91 1.22
C ARG A 164 -7.32 20.94 0.13
N GLY A 165 -8.55 21.47 0.12
CA GLY A 165 -8.94 22.57 -0.77
C GLY A 165 -9.14 22.20 -2.23
N THR A 166 -9.11 20.89 -2.59
CA THR A 166 -9.43 20.40 -3.93
C THR A 166 -10.82 19.78 -3.95
N PRO A 167 -11.53 19.79 -5.10
CA PRO A 167 -12.82 19.11 -5.22
C PRO A 167 -12.72 17.63 -4.86
N LEU A 168 -13.78 17.09 -4.27
CA LEU A 168 -13.92 15.66 -4.06
C LEU A 168 -14.03 14.93 -5.41
N THR A 169 -13.46 13.73 -5.45
CA THR A 169 -13.53 12.80 -6.57
C THR A 169 -14.10 11.46 -6.09
N ASP A 170 -14.45 10.57 -7.02
CA ASP A 170 -14.91 9.22 -6.67
C ASP A 170 -13.86 8.43 -5.85
N ALA A 171 -12.57 8.74 -6.03
CA ALA A 171 -11.50 8.15 -5.24
C ALA A 171 -11.57 8.51 -3.75
N ASP A 172 -12.17 9.64 -3.40
CA ASP A 172 -12.34 10.10 -2.03
C ASP A 172 -13.47 9.37 -1.27
N GLU A 173 -14.36 8.67 -1.98
CA GLU A 173 -15.43 7.88 -1.36
C GLU A 173 -14.89 6.75 -0.47
N GLY A 174 -13.71 6.20 -0.82
CA GLY A 174 -13.10 5.11 -0.09
C GLY A 174 -13.99 3.86 -0.07
N ARG A 175 -14.15 3.23 1.09
CA ARG A 175 -14.94 2.01 1.27
C ARG A 175 -16.42 2.18 0.86
N PHE A 176 -16.97 3.37 1.00
CA PHE A 176 -18.35 3.67 0.56
C PHE A 176 -18.59 3.31 -0.91
N ALA A 177 -17.59 3.45 -1.77
CA ALA A 177 -17.69 3.08 -3.19
C ALA A 177 -18.16 1.62 -3.38
N GLN A 178 -17.85 0.74 -2.43
CA GLN A 178 -18.19 -0.69 -2.45
C GLN A 178 -19.46 -1.02 -1.66
N THR A 179 -19.62 -0.44 -0.46
CA THR A 179 -20.68 -0.84 0.46
C THR A 179 -21.96 -0.02 0.31
N LYS A 180 -21.83 1.22 -0.19
CA LYS A 180 -22.89 2.24 -0.20
C LYS A 180 -23.48 2.53 1.21
N ASP A 181 -22.80 2.09 2.27
CA ASP A 181 -23.12 2.46 3.64
C ASP A 181 -22.51 3.84 3.94
N PRO A 182 -23.30 4.85 4.36
CA PRO A 182 -22.78 6.17 4.73
C PRO A 182 -21.70 6.14 5.82
N PHE A 183 -21.68 5.13 6.67
CA PHE A 183 -20.65 4.94 7.70
C PHE A 183 -19.26 4.71 7.06
N ASP A 184 -19.21 4.17 5.86
CA ASP A 184 -17.97 3.86 5.16
C ASP A 184 -17.44 5.01 4.27
N MET A 185 -18.15 6.15 4.22
CA MET A 185 -17.69 7.33 3.48
C MET A 185 -16.34 7.81 4.03
N HIS A 186 -15.37 8.00 3.11
CA HIS A 186 -14.00 8.42 3.44
C HIS A 186 -13.22 7.44 4.34
N ARG A 187 -13.65 6.19 4.43
CA ARG A 187 -12.90 5.13 5.10
C ARG A 187 -12.02 4.40 4.09
N PHE A 188 -10.77 4.24 4.44
CA PHE A 188 -9.77 3.55 3.60
C PHE A 188 -9.15 2.41 4.38
N LYS A 189 -8.72 1.36 3.66
CA LYS A 189 -7.81 0.39 4.26
C LYS A 189 -6.57 1.13 4.75
N VAL A 190 -6.23 0.95 6.03
CA VAL A 190 -5.01 1.54 6.61
C VAL A 190 -3.81 1.04 5.83
N PRO A 191 -3.02 1.91 5.19
CA PRO A 191 -1.88 1.48 4.40
C PRO A 191 -0.76 0.92 5.29
N THR A 192 0.02 0.02 4.71
CA THR A 192 1.21 -0.51 5.37
C THR A 192 2.30 0.54 5.47
N LEU A 193 3.08 0.53 6.57
CA LEU A 193 4.21 1.45 6.75
C LEU A 193 5.57 0.81 6.46
N ARG A 194 5.62 -0.52 6.29
CA ARG A 194 6.87 -1.16 5.88
C ARG A 194 7.29 -0.66 4.50
N ASN A 195 8.54 -0.20 4.38
CA ASN A 195 9.12 0.46 3.19
C ASN A 195 8.51 1.83 2.84
N VAL A 196 7.71 2.44 3.72
CA VAL A 196 6.98 3.68 3.41
C VAL A 196 7.89 4.81 2.93
N ALA A 197 9.13 4.89 3.39
CA ALA A 197 10.11 5.89 2.93
C ALA A 197 10.42 5.80 1.41
N LEU A 198 10.10 4.69 0.75
CA LEU A 198 10.37 4.45 -0.66
C LEU A 198 9.15 4.63 -1.56
N THR A 199 7.96 4.90 -1.00
CA THR A 199 6.69 4.81 -1.72
C THR A 199 5.99 6.14 -1.95
N ALA A 200 6.74 7.24 -1.92
CA ALA A 200 6.19 8.55 -2.28
C ALA A 200 5.62 8.55 -3.72
N PRO A 201 4.57 9.33 -4.01
CA PRO A 201 3.81 10.19 -3.10
C PRO A 201 2.81 9.40 -2.24
N TYR A 202 2.25 10.05 -1.22
CA TYR A 202 1.44 9.41 -0.18
C TYR A 202 -0.03 9.78 -0.27
N PHE A 203 -0.85 8.94 0.40
CA PHE A 203 -2.31 8.93 0.41
C PHE A 203 -2.91 8.44 -0.91
N HIS A 204 -4.21 8.15 -0.88
CA HIS A 204 -4.96 7.69 -2.04
C HIS A 204 -4.95 8.71 -3.19
N ASP A 205 -4.85 9.99 -2.87
CA ASP A 205 -4.88 11.14 -3.78
C ASP A 205 -3.47 11.69 -4.11
N ALA A 206 -2.41 11.05 -3.58
CA ALA A 206 -1.03 11.49 -3.74
C ALA A 206 -0.77 12.95 -3.30
N SER A 207 -1.58 13.50 -2.39
CA SER A 207 -1.49 14.90 -1.96
C SER A 207 -0.23 15.22 -1.17
N ALA A 208 0.31 14.26 -0.40
CA ALA A 208 1.58 14.44 0.30
C ALA A 208 2.74 13.92 -0.57
N LYS A 209 3.65 14.84 -0.94
CA LYS A 209 4.76 14.52 -1.84
C LYS A 209 5.97 13.94 -1.12
N GLU A 210 6.15 14.28 0.13
CA GLU A 210 7.25 13.83 0.97
C GLU A 210 6.72 13.13 2.23
N LEU A 211 7.52 12.21 2.79
CA LEU A 211 7.12 11.45 3.98
C LEU A 211 6.80 12.35 5.17
N LYS A 212 7.57 13.44 5.35
CA LYS A 212 7.31 14.43 6.41
C LYS A 212 5.95 15.11 6.27
N ASP A 213 5.48 15.35 5.04
CA ASP A 213 4.17 15.95 4.78
C ASP A 213 3.05 14.97 5.17
N ALA A 214 3.23 13.68 4.84
CA ALA A 214 2.31 12.63 5.25
C ALA A 214 2.27 12.47 6.77
N VAL A 215 3.42 12.49 7.45
CA VAL A 215 3.51 12.46 8.93
C VAL A 215 2.80 13.66 9.54
N SER A 216 3.02 14.86 9.01
CA SER A 216 2.36 16.09 9.48
C SER A 216 0.85 16.00 9.34
N ALA A 217 0.36 15.50 8.19
CA ALA A 217 -1.07 15.29 7.97
C ALA A 217 -1.65 14.23 8.93
N MET A 218 -0.96 13.10 9.13
CA MET A 218 -1.41 12.08 10.08
C MET A 218 -1.48 12.61 11.51
N LEU A 219 -0.48 13.35 11.97
CA LEU A 219 -0.50 13.97 13.29
C LEU A 219 -1.64 14.99 13.45
N LYS A 220 -1.94 15.76 12.40
CA LYS A 220 -3.01 16.74 12.41
C LYS A 220 -4.41 16.13 12.36
N TYR A 221 -4.61 15.13 11.49
CA TYR A 221 -5.96 14.65 11.17
C TYR A 221 -6.31 13.30 11.82
N GLN A 222 -5.32 12.46 12.16
CA GLN A 222 -5.54 11.12 12.71
C GLN A 222 -5.11 10.97 14.17
N SER A 223 -4.45 11.98 14.74
CA SER A 223 -4.11 12.00 16.16
C SER A 223 -4.67 13.25 16.85
N ASN A 224 -4.81 13.20 18.17
CA ASN A 224 -5.31 14.36 18.93
C ASN A 224 -4.20 15.42 19.20
N VAL A 225 -3.25 15.54 18.27
CA VAL A 225 -2.16 16.53 18.35
C VAL A 225 -2.56 17.77 17.58
N LYS A 226 -3.01 18.82 18.30
CA LYS A 226 -3.49 20.05 17.65
C LYS A 226 -2.41 20.79 16.84
N GLN A 227 -1.18 20.75 17.30
CA GLN A 227 -0.04 21.40 16.65
C GLN A 227 1.19 20.51 16.83
N PRO A 228 1.48 19.61 15.88
CA PRO A 228 2.70 18.82 15.92
C PRO A 228 3.90 19.74 15.77
N THR A 229 4.93 19.54 16.59
CA THR A 229 6.18 20.28 16.46
C THR A 229 6.94 19.78 15.24
N GLN A 230 7.77 20.63 14.65
CA GLN A 230 8.66 20.23 13.58
C GLN A 230 9.56 19.05 13.99
N LYS A 231 10.01 19.06 15.25
CA LYS A 231 10.82 17.99 15.81
C LYS A 231 10.07 16.65 15.91
N ASP A 232 8.79 16.65 16.29
CA ASP A 232 7.99 15.42 16.34
C ASP A 232 7.86 14.82 14.94
N VAL A 233 7.61 15.65 13.93
CA VAL A 233 7.54 15.23 12.53
C VAL A 233 8.86 14.61 12.07
N GLU A 234 9.99 15.27 12.35
CA GLU A 234 11.33 14.79 11.98
C GLU A 234 11.68 13.47 12.68
N ASP A 235 11.41 13.35 13.97
CA ASP A 235 11.72 12.15 14.75
C ASP A 235 10.86 10.97 14.28
N ILE A 236 9.54 11.16 14.04
CA ILE A 236 8.66 10.11 13.51
C ILE A 236 9.04 9.74 12.08
N THR A 237 9.37 10.72 11.22
CA THR A 237 9.84 10.46 9.85
C THR A 237 11.08 9.57 9.88
N SER A 238 12.06 9.92 10.73
CA SER A 238 13.28 9.13 10.89
C SER A 238 13.00 7.69 11.37
N PHE A 239 12.03 7.52 12.28
CA PHE A 239 11.57 6.18 12.67
C PHE A 239 10.99 5.42 11.47
N LEU A 240 10.10 6.04 10.68
CA LEU A 240 9.49 5.40 9.51
C LEU A 240 10.53 4.99 8.45
N GLU A 241 11.61 5.72 8.29
CA GLU A 241 12.74 5.34 7.42
C GLU A 241 13.38 4.02 7.85
N SER A 242 13.41 3.73 9.16
CA SER A 242 13.95 2.49 9.72
C SER A 242 13.12 1.24 9.39
N LEU A 243 11.92 1.41 8.81
CA LEU A 243 11.04 0.32 8.40
C LEU A 243 11.38 -0.25 7.01
N THR A 244 12.41 0.27 6.35
CA THR A 244 12.88 -0.23 5.06
C THR A 244 13.60 -1.56 5.24
N GLY A 245 13.01 -2.61 4.66
CA GLY A 245 13.51 -3.98 4.77
C GLY A 245 14.41 -4.41 3.61
N GLU A 246 14.68 -5.71 3.56
CA GLU A 246 15.51 -6.35 2.54
C GLU A 246 14.65 -7.20 1.61
N PHE A 247 14.99 -7.22 0.34
CA PHE A 247 14.44 -8.16 -0.63
C PHE A 247 15.57 -8.98 -1.26
N LYS A 248 15.46 -10.30 -1.17
CA LYS A 248 16.50 -11.25 -1.62
C LYS A 248 17.90 -10.97 -1.02
N GLY A 249 17.91 -10.53 0.25
CA GLY A 249 19.15 -10.24 1.00
C GLY A 249 19.77 -8.87 0.73
N GLU A 250 19.13 -8.02 -0.08
CA GLU A 250 19.58 -6.65 -0.35
C GLU A 250 18.60 -5.63 0.24
N LYS A 251 19.12 -4.61 0.95
CA LYS A 251 18.31 -3.50 1.46
C LYS A 251 17.69 -2.74 0.30
N LEU A 252 16.38 -2.53 0.36
CA LEU A 252 15.67 -1.72 -0.63
C LEU A 252 16.16 -0.27 -0.62
N LYS A 253 16.09 0.40 -1.81
CA LYS A 253 16.58 1.77 -2.02
C LYS A 253 15.57 2.60 -2.80
#